data_a0b33535e08d042c1cb3e8dea49be99d
#
_entry.id   a0b33535e08d042c1cb3e8dea49be99d
#
_cell.length_a   1.000
_cell.length_b   1.000
_cell.length_c   1.000
_cell.angle_alpha   90.00
_cell.angle_beta   90.00
_cell.angle_gamma   90.00
#
_symmetry.space_group_name_H-M   'P 1'
#
loop_
_entity.id
_entity.type
_entity.pdbx_description
1 polymer ?
#
loop_
_entity_poly.entity_id
_entity_poly.type
_entity_poly.pdbx_seq_one_letter_code
_entity_poly.pdbx_strand_id
1 'polypeptide(L)'
;MQYAGFLFLAFLVGGSALGVILIRNPIHAALFLTINLAGVAALYLMLQAQFLALVQVIVYAGAIAVLFVFAIMVLIPGKEETGPDPLRAQRWLAVPLAGVLLLEMLLILRSTAFQAPPRAVGPAMGGEPLYRLLLTDFLFPFEVTSVLLLTALVGVMAMTRRKVS
;
A
#
# COMPACT_ATOMS: atom_id res chain seq x y z
N MET A 1 20.47 -15.84 8.74
CA MET A 1 19.02 -16.11 8.70
C MET A 1 18.18 -14.89 8.35
N GLN A 2 18.50 -13.68 8.83
CA GLN A 2 17.72 -12.46 8.52
C GLN A 2 17.67 -12.11 7.02
N TYR A 3 18.79 -12.22 6.31
CA TYR A 3 18.82 -11.94 4.87
C TYR A 3 17.97 -12.91 4.04
N ALA A 4 17.92 -14.18 4.41
CA ALA A 4 17.09 -15.16 3.70
C ALA A 4 15.59 -14.87 3.89
N GLY A 5 15.19 -14.51 5.11
CA GLY A 5 13.82 -14.09 5.38
C GLY A 5 13.42 -12.83 4.62
N PHE A 6 14.33 -11.84 4.58
CA PHE A 6 14.11 -10.61 3.81
C PHE A 6 13.96 -10.90 2.31
N LEU A 7 14.86 -11.70 1.72
CA LEU A 7 14.78 -12.03 0.29
C LEU A 7 13.49 -12.79 -0.05
N PHE A 8 13.07 -13.71 0.81
CA PHE A 8 11.81 -14.43 0.65
C PHE A 8 10.61 -13.46 0.65
N LEU A 9 10.52 -12.53 1.63
CA LEU A 9 9.46 -11.53 1.69
C LEU A 9 9.53 -10.55 0.53
N ALA A 10 10.72 -10.10 0.14
CA ALA A 10 10.90 -9.21 -1.01
C ALA A 10 10.41 -9.86 -2.30
N PHE A 11 10.72 -11.17 -2.51
CA PHE A 11 10.23 -11.93 -3.65
C PHE A 11 8.69 -12.10 -3.60
N LEU A 12 8.13 -12.40 -2.43
CA LEU A 12 6.69 -12.55 -2.25
C LEU A 12 5.96 -11.23 -2.53
N VAL A 13 6.44 -10.11 -1.98
CA VAL A 13 5.85 -8.78 -2.19
C VAL A 13 6.01 -8.34 -3.64
N GLY A 14 7.20 -8.47 -4.23
CA GLY A 14 7.44 -8.14 -5.63
C GLY A 14 6.62 -9.01 -6.58
N GLY A 15 6.56 -10.32 -6.34
CA GLY A 15 5.77 -11.26 -7.14
C GLY A 15 4.27 -11.00 -7.06
N SER A 16 3.75 -10.73 -5.86
CA SER A 16 2.34 -10.38 -5.68
C SER A 16 1.99 -9.03 -6.32
N ALA A 17 2.88 -8.02 -6.23
CA ALA A 17 2.70 -6.74 -6.92
C ALA A 17 2.64 -6.89 -8.45
N LEU A 18 3.51 -7.72 -9.03
CA LEU A 18 3.44 -8.08 -10.44
C LEU A 18 2.13 -8.82 -10.77
N GLY A 19 1.68 -9.70 -9.89
CA GLY A 19 0.40 -10.39 -10.03
C GLY A 19 -0.78 -9.45 -10.14
N VAL A 20 -0.81 -8.37 -9.32
CA VAL A 20 -1.86 -7.33 -9.40
C VAL A 20 -1.91 -6.68 -10.78
N ILE A 21 -0.76 -6.45 -11.42
CA ILE A 21 -0.69 -5.73 -12.70
C ILE A 21 -0.95 -6.67 -13.89
N LEU A 22 -0.45 -7.91 -13.83
CA LEU A 22 -0.47 -8.84 -14.98
C LEU A 22 -1.77 -9.61 -15.11
N ILE A 23 -2.48 -9.83 -13.99
CA ILE A 23 -3.70 -10.61 -13.99
C ILE A 23 -4.88 -9.78 -14.49
N ARG A 24 -5.55 -10.29 -15.53
CA ARG A 24 -6.69 -9.62 -16.15
C ARG A 24 -7.97 -9.71 -15.31
N ASN A 25 -8.11 -10.77 -14.51
CA ASN A 25 -9.28 -10.94 -13.67
C ASN A 25 -9.18 -10.04 -12.43
N PRO A 26 -10.07 -9.06 -12.25
CA PRO A 26 -9.99 -8.09 -11.18
C PRO A 26 -10.14 -8.72 -9.78
N ILE A 27 -10.86 -9.83 -9.65
CA ILE A 27 -11.00 -10.54 -8.37
C ILE A 27 -9.67 -11.17 -7.96
N HIS A 28 -8.98 -11.83 -8.90
CA HIS A 28 -7.67 -12.41 -8.63
C HIS A 28 -6.61 -11.31 -8.38
N ALA A 29 -6.66 -10.19 -9.11
CA ALA A 29 -5.79 -9.05 -8.87
C ALA A 29 -5.98 -8.48 -7.45
N ALA A 30 -7.22 -8.37 -6.97
CA ALA A 30 -7.52 -7.93 -5.62
C ALA A 30 -7.02 -8.91 -4.54
N LEU A 31 -7.07 -10.22 -4.80
CA LEU A 31 -6.47 -11.22 -3.90
C LEU A 31 -4.94 -11.10 -3.85
N PHE A 32 -4.27 -10.88 -4.99
CA PHE A 32 -2.83 -10.61 -5.02
C PHE A 32 -2.47 -9.32 -4.27
N LEU A 33 -3.30 -8.29 -4.36
CA LEU A 33 -3.14 -7.06 -3.58
C LEU A 33 -3.21 -7.36 -2.07
N THR A 34 -4.14 -8.18 -1.63
CA THR A 34 -4.27 -8.57 -0.21
C THR A 34 -3.01 -9.31 0.28
N ILE A 35 -2.48 -10.24 -0.52
CA ILE A 35 -1.23 -10.96 -0.22
C ILE A 35 -0.06 -9.98 -0.16
N ASN A 36 0.00 -9.02 -1.09
CA ASN A 36 1.02 -7.97 -1.12
C ASN A 36 1.02 -7.15 0.17
N LEU A 37 -0.17 -6.66 0.59
CA LEU A 37 -0.34 -5.86 1.81
C LEU A 37 0.04 -6.64 3.08
N ALA A 38 -0.27 -7.94 3.14
CA ALA A 38 0.16 -8.81 4.23
C ALA A 38 1.69 -9.02 4.22
N GLY A 39 2.29 -9.16 3.04
CA GLY A 39 3.75 -9.25 2.89
C GLY A 39 4.46 -7.97 3.35
N VAL A 40 3.91 -6.79 3.05
CA VAL A 40 4.42 -5.50 3.55
C VAL A 40 4.34 -5.43 5.08
N ALA A 41 3.27 -5.94 5.69
CA ALA A 41 3.18 -6.01 7.15
C ALA A 41 4.29 -6.88 7.76
N ALA A 42 4.62 -8.01 7.12
CA ALA A 42 5.72 -8.86 7.54
C ALA A 42 7.09 -8.15 7.40
N LEU A 43 7.29 -7.34 6.36
CA LEU A 43 8.48 -6.48 6.24
C LEU A 43 8.57 -5.45 7.38
N TYR A 44 7.47 -4.84 7.78
CA TYR A 44 7.45 -3.94 8.93
C TYR A 44 7.85 -4.65 10.24
N LEU A 45 7.41 -5.92 10.44
CA LEU A 45 7.86 -6.72 11.58
C LEU A 45 9.37 -6.99 11.55
N MET A 46 9.93 -7.28 10.38
CA MET A 46 11.38 -7.44 10.24
C MET A 46 12.15 -6.16 10.55
N LEU A 47 11.58 -5.00 10.26
CA LEU A 47 12.14 -3.68 10.56
C LEU A 47 11.89 -3.25 12.03
N GLN A 48 11.35 -4.14 12.87
CA GLN A 48 10.99 -3.84 14.26
C GLN A 48 9.92 -2.74 14.42
N ALA A 49 9.19 -2.41 13.34
CA ALA A 49 8.11 -1.44 13.34
C ALA A 49 6.77 -2.12 13.67
N GLN A 50 6.65 -2.68 14.85
CA GLN A 50 5.51 -3.52 15.28
C GLN A 50 4.16 -2.79 15.16
N PHE A 51 4.11 -1.52 15.57
CA PHE A 51 2.89 -0.71 15.48
C PHE A 51 2.42 -0.53 14.02
N LEU A 52 3.35 -0.21 13.11
CA LEU A 52 3.04 -0.09 11.69
C LEU A 52 2.57 -1.41 11.10
N ALA A 53 3.19 -2.52 11.50
CA ALA A 53 2.77 -3.84 11.04
C ALA A 53 1.33 -4.17 11.46
N LEU A 54 0.96 -3.87 12.70
CA LEU A 54 -0.41 -4.07 13.20
C LEU A 54 -1.42 -3.20 12.43
N VAL A 55 -1.12 -1.92 12.23
CA VAL A 55 -1.98 -1.02 11.45
C VAL A 55 -2.11 -1.50 10.01
N GLN A 56 -1.02 -1.96 9.40
CA GLN A 56 -1.02 -2.51 8.05
C GLN A 56 -1.96 -3.72 7.91
N VAL A 57 -1.93 -4.64 8.88
CA VAL A 57 -2.80 -5.83 8.84
C VAL A 57 -4.26 -5.45 9.12
N ILE A 58 -4.52 -4.67 10.16
CA ILE A 58 -5.89 -4.38 10.59
C ILE A 58 -6.60 -3.46 9.59
N VAL A 59 -5.96 -2.37 9.18
CA VAL A 59 -6.59 -1.35 8.33
C VAL A 59 -6.45 -1.71 6.85
N TYR A 60 -5.22 -1.91 6.35
CA TYR A 60 -5.01 -2.10 4.92
C TYR A 60 -5.41 -3.50 4.44
N ALA A 61 -4.87 -4.56 5.04
CA ALA A 61 -5.18 -5.93 4.62
C ALA A 61 -6.55 -6.40 5.11
N GLY A 62 -6.96 -5.98 6.31
CA GLY A 62 -8.24 -6.36 6.92
C GLY A 62 -9.42 -5.55 6.41
N ALA A 63 -9.42 -4.23 6.57
CA ALA A 63 -10.59 -3.42 6.25
C ALA A 63 -10.63 -2.99 4.77
N ILE A 64 -9.56 -2.35 4.27
CA ILE A 64 -9.55 -1.73 2.94
C ILE A 64 -9.50 -2.79 1.85
N ALA A 65 -8.62 -3.80 1.95
CA ALA A 65 -8.52 -4.83 0.93
C ALA A 65 -9.79 -5.68 0.83
N VAL A 66 -10.41 -6.03 1.96
CA VAL A 66 -11.68 -6.78 1.97
C VAL A 66 -12.80 -5.95 1.37
N LEU A 67 -12.89 -4.66 1.71
CA LEU A 67 -13.86 -3.74 1.10
C LEU A 67 -13.66 -3.65 -0.41
N PHE A 68 -12.40 -3.58 -0.85
CA PHE A 68 -12.03 -3.50 -2.26
C PHE A 68 -12.42 -4.77 -3.03
N VAL A 69 -12.12 -5.96 -2.48
CA VAL A 69 -12.55 -7.25 -3.04
C VAL A 69 -14.07 -7.31 -3.16
N PHE A 70 -14.78 -6.92 -2.11
CA PHE A 70 -16.23 -6.90 -2.10
C PHE A 70 -16.80 -5.93 -3.14
N ALA A 71 -16.25 -4.72 -3.24
CA ALA A 71 -16.67 -3.73 -4.22
C ALA A 71 -16.48 -4.24 -5.67
N ILE A 72 -15.35 -4.85 -5.98
CA ILE A 72 -15.08 -5.45 -7.29
C ILE A 72 -16.06 -6.57 -7.60
N MET A 73 -16.33 -7.43 -6.64
CA MET A 73 -17.26 -8.56 -6.81
C MET A 73 -18.70 -8.09 -7.11
N VAL A 74 -19.11 -6.96 -6.52
CA VAL A 74 -20.45 -6.40 -6.75
C VAL A 74 -20.53 -5.60 -8.05
N LEU A 75 -19.47 -4.86 -8.40
CA LEU A 75 -19.49 -3.95 -9.57
C LEU A 75 -19.17 -4.63 -10.90
N ILE A 76 -18.42 -5.75 -10.88
CA ILE A 76 -17.98 -6.43 -12.11
C ILE A 76 -18.46 -7.89 -12.10
N PRO A 77 -19.75 -8.15 -12.38
CA PRO A 77 -20.21 -9.51 -12.63
C PRO A 77 -19.83 -9.94 -14.05
N GLY A 78 -18.66 -10.57 -14.19
CA GLY A 78 -18.37 -11.50 -15.29
C GLY A 78 -18.15 -10.96 -16.70
N LYS A 79 -18.01 -9.67 -16.93
CA LYS A 79 -17.63 -9.16 -18.26
C LYS A 79 -16.12 -8.91 -18.33
N GLU A 80 -15.41 -9.81 -18.98
CA GLU A 80 -14.09 -9.51 -19.56
C GLU A 80 -14.30 -8.51 -20.70
N GLU A 81 -13.90 -7.27 -20.54
CA GLU A 81 -13.84 -6.32 -21.65
C GLU A 81 -12.70 -6.71 -22.60
N THR A 82 -13.01 -7.59 -23.55
CA THR A 82 -12.19 -7.93 -24.71
C THR A 82 -12.39 -6.90 -25.84
N GLY A 83 -12.21 -5.62 -25.55
CA GLY A 83 -12.15 -4.57 -26.55
C GLY A 83 -10.73 -4.40 -27.13
N PRO A 84 -10.57 -3.95 -28.39
CA PRO A 84 -9.26 -3.60 -28.92
C PRO A 84 -8.65 -2.50 -28.05
N ASP A 85 -7.42 -2.75 -27.55
CA ASP A 85 -6.68 -1.84 -26.68
C ASP A 85 -6.32 -0.54 -27.47
N PRO A 86 -7.00 0.60 -27.19
CA PRO A 86 -6.78 1.84 -27.93
C PRO A 86 -5.40 2.46 -27.64
N LEU A 87 -4.70 1.99 -26.60
CA LEU A 87 -3.43 2.55 -26.11
C LEU A 87 -2.21 1.73 -26.56
N ARG A 88 -2.38 0.84 -27.53
CA ARG A 88 -1.31 -0.06 -28.00
C ARG A 88 -0.05 0.70 -28.47
N ALA A 89 -0.21 1.87 -29.06
CA ALA A 89 0.91 2.73 -29.49
C ALA A 89 1.66 3.36 -28.30
N GLN A 90 0.96 3.69 -27.19
CA GLN A 90 1.56 4.31 -26.01
C GLN A 90 2.37 3.30 -25.16
N ARG A 91 2.10 2.00 -25.31
CA ARG A 91 2.85 0.94 -24.63
C ARG A 91 4.34 0.95 -24.98
N TRP A 92 4.69 1.33 -26.21
CA TRP A 92 6.08 1.48 -26.64
C TRP A 92 6.82 2.64 -25.97
N LEU A 93 6.10 3.70 -25.59
CA LEU A 93 6.64 4.83 -24.82
C LEU A 93 6.78 4.51 -23.33
N ALA A 94 5.96 3.61 -22.81
CA ALA A 94 6.00 3.23 -21.39
C ALA A 94 7.31 2.50 -21.02
N VAL A 95 7.84 1.66 -21.92
CA VAL A 95 9.06 0.88 -21.66
C VAL A 95 10.30 1.78 -21.47
N PRO A 96 10.63 2.71 -22.40
CA PRO A 96 11.76 3.61 -22.20
C PRO A 96 11.57 4.55 -21.02
N LEU A 97 10.34 5.04 -20.77
CA LEU A 97 10.05 5.89 -19.62
C LEU A 97 10.26 5.15 -18.30
N ALA A 98 9.79 3.92 -18.20
CA ALA A 98 10.03 3.05 -17.03
C ALA A 98 11.53 2.78 -16.83
N GLY A 99 12.28 2.59 -17.93
CA GLY A 99 13.73 2.42 -17.90
C GLY A 99 14.47 3.65 -17.38
N VAL A 100 14.05 4.85 -17.79
CA VAL A 100 14.62 6.11 -17.28
C VAL A 100 14.34 6.29 -15.80
N LEU A 101 13.10 6.06 -15.36
CA LEU A 101 12.73 6.15 -13.95
C LEU A 101 13.51 5.14 -13.08
N LEU A 102 13.68 3.93 -13.58
CA LEU A 102 14.43 2.88 -12.88
C LEU A 102 15.92 3.25 -12.78
N LEU A 103 16.49 3.80 -13.86
CA LEU A 103 17.87 4.29 -13.88
C LEU A 103 18.06 5.44 -12.89
N GLU A 104 17.14 6.42 -12.88
CA GLU A 104 17.17 7.54 -11.96
C GLU A 104 17.10 7.06 -10.50
N MET A 105 16.19 6.13 -10.20
CA MET A 105 16.08 5.53 -8.89
C MET A 105 17.36 4.81 -8.46
N LEU A 106 17.99 4.05 -9.35
CA LEU A 106 19.27 3.38 -9.08
C LEU A 106 20.42 4.38 -8.84
N LEU A 107 20.46 5.50 -9.61
CA LEU A 107 21.44 6.54 -9.41
C LEU A 107 21.28 7.25 -8.06
N ILE A 108 20.04 7.52 -7.65
CA ILE A 108 19.73 8.08 -6.34
C ILE A 108 20.18 7.13 -5.22
N LEU A 109 19.86 5.84 -5.34
CA LEU A 109 20.28 4.82 -4.36
C LEU A 109 21.81 4.69 -4.25
N ARG A 110 22.55 4.92 -5.34
CA ARG A 110 24.02 4.92 -5.35
C ARG A 110 24.63 6.24 -4.90
N SER A 111 23.85 7.32 -4.83
CA SER A 111 24.35 8.62 -4.40
C SER A 111 24.79 8.60 -2.94
N THR A 112 25.82 9.38 -2.62
CA THR A 112 26.38 9.52 -1.26
C THR A 112 25.36 9.98 -0.21
N ALA A 113 24.24 10.57 -0.64
CA ALA A 113 23.16 10.97 0.25
C ALA A 113 22.51 9.77 0.98
N PHE A 114 22.46 8.58 0.33
CA PHE A 114 21.97 7.34 0.94
C PHE A 114 23.06 6.56 1.69
N GLN A 115 24.34 6.90 1.47
CA GLN A 115 25.48 6.28 2.15
C GLN A 115 25.87 7.04 3.43
N ALA A 116 25.19 8.16 3.74
CA ALA A 116 25.36 8.82 5.01
C ALA A 116 25.06 7.81 6.14
N PRO A 117 25.94 7.71 7.18
CA PRO A 117 25.67 6.82 8.30
C PRO A 117 24.27 7.14 8.82
N PRO A 118 23.47 6.14 9.16
CA PRO A 118 22.13 6.39 9.69
C PRO A 118 22.33 7.33 10.87
N ARG A 119 21.82 8.55 10.72
CA ARG A 119 21.70 9.47 11.84
C ARG A 119 21.04 8.64 12.91
N ALA A 120 21.66 8.47 14.05
CA ALA A 120 21.16 7.66 15.12
C ALA A 120 19.66 7.96 15.27
N VAL A 121 18.87 7.19 14.58
CA VAL A 121 17.43 7.18 14.75
C VAL A 121 17.30 6.71 16.19
N GLY A 122 16.79 7.58 17.05
CA GLY A 122 16.67 7.29 18.46
C GLY A 122 16.07 5.91 18.71
N PRO A 123 16.11 5.42 19.92
CA PRO A 123 15.87 4.03 20.29
C PRO A 123 14.70 3.47 19.49
N ALA A 124 14.93 2.30 18.88
CA ALA A 124 14.04 1.64 17.95
C ALA A 124 12.58 1.95 18.29
N MET A 125 11.82 2.46 17.33
CA MET A 125 10.40 2.83 17.48
C MET A 125 9.54 1.60 17.81
N GLY A 126 9.85 0.94 18.93
CA GLY A 126 8.92 0.02 19.60
C GLY A 126 7.77 0.87 20.13
N GLY A 127 6.54 0.49 19.79
CA GLY A 127 5.24 1.14 20.02
C GLY A 127 5.13 2.37 20.94
N GLU A 128 5.91 2.46 21.99
CA GLU A 128 5.85 3.53 22.99
C GLU A 128 6.32 4.91 22.48
N PRO A 129 7.44 5.06 21.74
CA PRO A 129 7.82 6.39 21.27
C PRO A 129 6.90 6.96 20.19
N LEU A 130 6.26 6.13 19.36
CA LEU A 130 5.40 6.60 18.28
C LEU A 130 4.07 7.20 18.79
N TYR A 131 3.40 6.53 19.71
CA TYR A 131 2.15 7.09 20.25
C TYR A 131 2.39 8.37 21.04
N ARG A 132 3.53 8.44 21.74
CA ARG A 132 3.91 9.66 22.47
C ARG A 132 4.13 10.82 21.51
N LEU A 133 4.88 10.61 20.41
CA LEU A 133 5.09 11.60 19.37
C LEU A 133 3.78 12.05 18.72
N LEU A 134 2.84 11.13 18.48
CA LEU A 134 1.53 11.45 17.92
C LEU A 134 0.69 12.33 18.86
N LEU A 135 0.83 12.14 20.18
CA LEU A 135 0.04 12.87 21.18
C LEU A 135 0.74 14.14 21.72
N THR A 136 2.00 14.40 21.31
CA THR A 136 2.77 15.59 21.71
C THR A 136 3.15 16.43 20.50
N ASP A 137 4.20 16.04 19.78
CA ASP A 137 4.76 16.83 18.69
C ASP A 137 3.90 16.87 17.44
N PHE A 138 3.16 15.76 17.18
CA PHE A 138 2.26 15.62 16.03
C PHE A 138 0.77 15.64 16.42
N LEU A 139 0.43 16.29 17.52
CA LEU A 139 -0.95 16.38 18.00
C LEU A 139 -1.88 17.02 16.96
N PHE A 140 -1.46 18.14 16.37
CA PHE A 140 -2.28 18.86 15.37
C PHE A 140 -2.56 18.01 14.11
N PRO A 141 -1.57 17.39 13.42
CA PRO A 141 -1.84 16.45 12.34
C PRO A 141 -2.74 15.27 12.77
N PHE A 142 -2.57 14.75 13.98
CA PHE A 142 -3.40 13.67 14.50
C PHE A 142 -4.87 14.10 14.66
N GLU A 143 -5.12 15.30 15.18
CA GLU A 143 -6.46 15.85 15.34
C GLU A 143 -7.13 16.11 13.97
N VAL A 144 -6.39 16.66 13.01
CA VAL A 144 -6.90 16.88 11.64
C VAL A 144 -7.28 15.54 10.98
N THR A 145 -6.50 14.48 11.16
CA THR A 145 -6.85 13.16 10.61
C THR A 145 -8.10 12.57 11.26
N SER A 146 -8.32 12.82 12.56
CA SER A 146 -9.53 12.37 13.25
C SER A 146 -10.79 13.08 12.71
N VAL A 147 -10.71 14.37 12.44
CA VAL A 147 -11.80 15.14 11.81
C VAL A 147 -12.06 14.66 10.39
N LEU A 148 -10.99 14.31 9.63
CA LEU A 148 -11.12 13.74 8.29
C LEU A 148 -11.88 12.40 8.31
N LEU A 149 -11.54 11.52 9.26
CA LEU A 149 -12.23 10.23 9.44
C LEU A 149 -13.72 10.42 9.77
N LEU A 150 -14.02 11.38 10.65
CA LEU A 150 -15.39 11.70 11.01
C LEU A 150 -16.18 12.25 9.81
N THR A 151 -15.58 13.13 9.02
CA THR A 151 -16.18 13.65 7.79
C THR A 151 -16.43 12.56 6.75
N ALA A 152 -15.49 11.63 6.61
CA ALA A 152 -15.66 10.47 5.73
C ALA A 152 -16.84 9.58 6.16
N LEU A 153 -16.97 9.32 7.48
CA LEU A 153 -18.08 8.55 8.04
C LEU A 153 -19.44 9.23 7.78
N VAL A 154 -19.53 10.54 8.03
CA VAL A 154 -20.74 11.34 7.76
C VAL A 154 -21.07 11.33 6.26
N GLY A 155 -20.04 11.44 5.38
CA GLY A 155 -20.20 11.36 3.94
C GLY A 155 -20.80 10.03 3.49
N VAL A 156 -20.31 8.91 3.99
CA VAL A 156 -20.86 7.57 3.69
C VAL A 156 -22.30 7.46 4.18
N MET A 157 -22.60 7.91 5.39
CA MET A 157 -23.98 7.90 5.92
C MET A 157 -24.93 8.75 5.08
N ALA A 158 -24.49 9.91 4.61
CA ALA A 158 -25.30 10.78 3.76
C ALA A 158 -25.59 10.15 2.40
N MET A 159 -24.63 9.43 1.80
CA MET A 159 -24.78 8.74 0.53
C MET A 159 -25.66 7.48 0.61
N THR A 160 -25.63 6.76 1.72
CA THR A 160 -26.40 5.52 1.93
C THR A 160 -27.83 5.78 2.39
N ARG A 161 -28.18 7.00 2.79
CA ARG A 161 -29.51 7.36 3.25
C ARG A 161 -30.52 7.30 2.11
N ARG A 162 -31.34 6.23 2.05
CA ARG A 162 -32.49 6.13 1.15
C ARG A 162 -33.50 7.22 1.50
N LYS A 163 -33.93 8.03 0.53
CA LYS A 163 -35.17 8.78 0.66
C LYS A 163 -36.31 7.77 0.79
N VAL A 164 -36.86 7.64 1.98
CA VAL A 164 -38.19 7.02 2.16
C VAL A 164 -39.19 8.07 1.70
N SER A 165 -39.70 7.88 0.49
CA SER A 165 -40.85 8.64 -0.05
C SER A 165 -42.13 7.91 0.28
#